data_dcbcaf8cc6af0c13d0f02bf7ce690a52
#
_entry.id   dcbcaf8cc6af0c13d0f02bf7ce690a52
#
_cell.length_a   1.000
_cell.length_b   1.000
_cell.length_c   1.000
_cell.angle_alpha   90.00
_cell.angle_beta   90.00
_cell.angle_gamma   90.00
#
_symmetry.space_group_name_H-M   'P 1'
#
loop_
_entity.id
_entity.type
_entity.pdbx_description
1 polymer ?
#
loop_
_entity_poly.entity_id
_entity_poly.type
_entity_poly.pdbx_seq_one_letter_code
_entity_poly.pdbx_strand_id
1 'polypeptide(L)'
;MNALINSLTNNARVIIAVAFFILSSIPIMAGCRWDSAALVGMHECMAAICVYGIFSSLKKPYSLFKVLNLFYLFFFCIAPMMQYHQGVCMLGTHFTYGNYLLTSAVSLAVIVLTNAVYYLAERYFDKKHSENTHSDEHKGEVCLTTRKEVILILLSAAACFYAIYINHFDVMSLFIRDGETNNRMELPTSVFLVGSYFVRPLSLMALLAAVILGVKHRGVKALLFLMLLIAIPPTGVARFLVAAMYLPVLMCFVPRLRRGLSFVLVICLGVMIVFPLLNYFRFYGQRTFEISSIYSQFVDINFDAYSMMMRVIKDDIVTNGMQLAGALLFWLPRSIWATKPISSGYYVAHTTGLSWDDLSMPFWGEGYINFGYFGVIIFTVAFALLLAKLDSKYWCITVKRPKDLNAISYYIMLGLLMFILRGSMMSALAYTVAIMTAFYCVKKIVTR
;
A
#
# COMPACT_ATOMS: atom_id res chain seq x y z
N MET A 1 35.73 -17.55 -10.49
CA MET A 1 34.91 -16.57 -11.22
C MET A 1 33.58 -16.28 -10.49
N ASN A 2 32.75 -17.26 -10.18
CA ASN A 2 31.46 -17.04 -9.48
C ASN A 2 31.61 -16.42 -8.07
N ALA A 3 32.64 -16.79 -7.29
CA ALA A 3 32.93 -16.20 -5.98
C ALA A 3 33.33 -14.72 -6.07
N LEU A 4 34.11 -14.36 -7.09
CA LEU A 4 34.52 -12.96 -7.34
C LEU A 4 33.32 -12.10 -7.78
N ILE A 5 32.47 -12.62 -8.67
CA ILE A 5 31.24 -11.93 -9.12
C ILE A 5 30.27 -11.74 -7.92
N ASN A 6 30.15 -12.75 -7.05
CA ASN A 6 29.32 -12.66 -5.84
C ASN A 6 29.86 -11.65 -4.81
N SER A 7 31.19 -11.53 -4.68
CA SER A 7 31.80 -10.53 -3.79
C SER A 7 31.63 -9.10 -4.33
N LEU A 8 31.80 -8.89 -5.64
CA LEU A 8 31.58 -7.60 -6.29
C LEU A 8 30.12 -7.14 -6.19
N THR A 9 29.18 -8.07 -6.37
CA THR A 9 27.75 -7.77 -6.20
C THR A 9 27.37 -7.46 -4.75
N ASN A 10 28.00 -8.10 -3.78
CA ASN A 10 27.79 -7.81 -2.35
C ASN A 10 28.38 -6.44 -1.98
N ASN A 11 29.57 -6.09 -2.43
CA ASN A 11 30.19 -4.79 -2.17
C ASN A 11 29.36 -3.65 -2.79
N ALA A 12 28.96 -3.80 -4.04
CA ALA A 12 28.09 -2.81 -4.70
C ALA A 12 26.77 -2.61 -3.93
N ARG A 13 26.18 -3.69 -3.40
CA ARG A 13 24.96 -3.61 -2.59
C ARG A 13 25.17 -2.83 -1.30
N VAL A 14 26.26 -3.09 -0.57
CA VAL A 14 26.59 -2.37 0.66
C VAL A 14 26.76 -0.88 0.38
N ILE A 15 27.48 -0.54 -0.69
CA ILE A 15 27.68 0.85 -1.12
C ILE A 15 26.33 1.52 -1.41
N ILE A 16 25.45 0.86 -2.17
CA ILE A 16 24.12 1.40 -2.49
C ILE A 16 23.27 1.55 -1.23
N ALA A 17 23.30 0.58 -0.31
CA ALA A 17 22.58 0.66 0.95
C ALA A 17 23.07 1.83 1.81
N VAL A 18 24.38 2.01 1.92
CA VAL A 18 24.98 3.14 2.65
C VAL A 18 24.61 4.47 1.98
N ALA A 19 24.72 4.58 0.66
CA ALA A 19 24.32 5.78 -0.06
C ALA A 19 22.82 6.09 0.14
N PHE A 20 21.97 5.07 0.10
CA PHE A 20 20.53 5.22 0.34
C PHE A 20 20.24 5.66 1.78
N PHE A 21 20.96 5.12 2.76
CA PHE A 21 20.89 5.56 4.14
C PHE A 21 21.29 7.02 4.29
N ILE A 22 22.45 7.43 3.76
CA ILE A 22 22.91 8.83 3.80
C ILE A 22 21.89 9.78 3.17
N LEU A 23 21.33 9.43 2.00
CA LEU A 23 20.28 10.23 1.36
C LEU A 23 19.02 10.35 2.20
N SER A 24 18.65 9.29 2.93
CA SER A 24 17.49 9.27 3.84
C SER A 24 17.74 10.08 5.11
N SER A 25 19.00 10.15 5.58
CA SER A 25 19.41 10.89 6.78
C SER A 25 19.41 12.41 6.55
N ILE A 26 19.64 12.88 5.33
CA ILE A 26 19.64 14.32 5.03
C ILE A 26 18.36 15.02 5.53
N PRO A 27 17.13 14.60 5.14
CA PRO A 27 15.91 15.24 5.63
C PRO A 27 15.65 15.00 7.13
N ILE A 28 16.15 13.91 7.72
CA ILE A 28 16.03 13.64 9.16
C ILE A 28 16.88 14.60 9.98
N MET A 29 18.10 14.87 9.50
CA MET A 29 19.06 15.76 10.18
C MET A 29 18.84 17.24 9.86
N ALA A 30 18.10 17.57 8.81
CA ALA A 30 17.85 18.93 8.38
C ALA A 30 17.09 19.71 9.46
N GLY A 31 17.75 20.69 10.12
CA GLY A 31 17.18 21.46 11.24
C GLY A 31 17.45 20.86 12.63
N CYS A 32 18.33 19.87 12.72
CA CYS A 32 18.75 19.28 14.00
C CYS A 32 19.32 20.37 14.94
N ARG A 33 18.78 20.38 16.17
CA ARG A 33 19.28 21.21 17.29
C ARG A 33 19.70 20.30 18.44
N TRP A 34 20.52 20.80 19.35
CA TRP A 34 20.97 20.02 20.51
C TRP A 34 19.82 19.48 21.38
N ASP A 35 18.73 20.24 21.49
CA ASP A 35 17.54 19.89 22.24
C ASP A 35 16.72 18.75 21.55
N SER A 36 16.90 18.52 20.24
CA SER A 36 16.24 17.46 19.48
C SER A 36 17.16 16.25 19.18
N ALA A 37 18.38 16.22 19.71
CA ALA A 37 19.36 15.18 19.36
C ALA A 37 18.90 13.76 19.67
N ALA A 38 18.19 13.53 20.79
CA ALA A 38 17.65 12.20 21.12
C ALA A 38 16.57 11.76 20.13
N LEU A 39 15.71 12.67 19.70
CA LEU A 39 14.68 12.39 18.71
C LEU A 39 15.31 12.05 17.36
N VAL A 40 16.26 12.85 16.89
CA VAL A 40 17.00 12.59 15.66
C VAL A 40 17.70 11.23 15.72
N GLY A 41 18.38 10.92 16.82
CA GLY A 41 19.04 9.62 17.01
C GLY A 41 18.09 8.43 16.92
N MET A 42 16.87 8.53 17.48
CA MET A 42 15.85 7.48 17.32
C MET A 42 15.42 7.31 15.86
N HIS A 43 15.19 8.40 15.13
CA HIS A 43 14.78 8.34 13.72
C HIS A 43 15.90 7.83 12.83
N GLU A 44 17.16 8.14 13.09
CA GLU A 44 18.33 7.55 12.39
C GLU A 44 18.44 6.06 12.66
N CYS A 45 18.25 5.60 13.90
CA CYS A 45 18.19 4.17 14.22
C CYS A 45 17.05 3.46 13.47
N MET A 46 15.86 4.04 13.45
CA MET A 46 14.73 3.50 12.68
C MET A 46 15.06 3.42 11.20
N ALA A 47 15.65 4.49 10.61
CA ALA A 47 16.04 4.53 9.21
C ALA A 47 17.09 3.47 8.88
N ALA A 48 18.10 3.27 9.74
CA ALA A 48 19.11 2.23 9.57
C ALA A 48 18.51 0.82 9.54
N ILE A 49 17.56 0.53 10.45
CA ILE A 49 16.85 -0.77 10.49
C ILE A 49 16.01 -0.95 9.22
N CYS A 50 15.29 0.08 8.78
CA CYS A 50 14.49 0.04 7.55
C CYS A 50 15.37 -0.21 6.31
N VAL A 51 16.48 0.51 6.17
CA VAL A 51 17.44 0.34 5.08
C VAL A 51 18.02 -1.08 5.11
N TYR A 52 18.40 -1.58 6.28
CA TYR A 52 18.84 -2.96 6.42
C TYR A 52 17.73 -3.93 5.92
N GLY A 53 16.48 -3.75 6.34
CA GLY A 53 15.35 -4.57 5.89
C GLY A 53 15.14 -4.55 4.36
N ILE A 54 15.30 -3.38 3.73
CA ILE A 54 15.17 -3.22 2.27
C ILE A 54 16.28 -3.97 1.54
N PHE A 55 17.52 -3.90 2.02
CA PHE A 55 18.70 -4.39 1.33
C PHE A 55 19.20 -5.74 1.84
N SER A 56 18.66 -6.33 2.90
CA SER A 56 19.12 -7.58 3.52
C SER A 56 19.02 -8.80 2.62
N SER A 57 18.04 -8.88 1.73
CA SER A 57 17.85 -10.02 0.83
C SER A 57 17.88 -9.63 -0.64
N LEU A 58 18.90 -10.10 -1.38
CA LEU A 58 18.96 -10.03 -2.84
C LEU A 58 18.17 -11.17 -3.51
N LYS A 59 17.98 -12.29 -2.81
CA LYS A 59 17.24 -13.46 -3.34
C LYS A 59 15.77 -13.10 -3.60
N LYS A 60 15.22 -12.14 -2.84
CA LYS A 60 13.87 -11.61 -3.00
C LYS A 60 13.96 -10.15 -3.48
N PRO A 61 14.13 -9.87 -4.80
CA PRO A 61 14.31 -8.50 -5.31
C PRO A 61 13.14 -7.58 -4.99
N TYR A 62 11.94 -8.11 -4.83
CA TYR A 62 10.74 -7.42 -4.34
C TYR A 62 10.04 -8.30 -3.31
N SER A 63 9.44 -7.70 -2.29
CA SER A 63 8.68 -8.40 -1.25
C SER A 63 7.76 -7.43 -0.52
N LEU A 64 6.75 -7.99 0.13
CA LEU A 64 5.86 -7.23 1.02
C LEU A 64 6.67 -6.59 2.16
N PHE A 65 7.66 -7.29 2.66
CA PHE A 65 8.56 -6.79 3.70
C PHE A 65 9.38 -5.57 3.25
N LYS A 66 9.83 -5.51 1.98
CA LYS A 66 10.52 -4.32 1.45
C LYS A 66 9.58 -3.13 1.34
N VAL A 67 8.34 -3.34 0.90
CA VAL A 67 7.31 -2.28 0.87
C VAL A 67 7.01 -1.76 2.27
N LEU A 68 6.92 -2.65 3.26
CA LEU A 68 6.73 -2.28 4.66
C LEU A 68 7.88 -1.41 5.18
N ASN A 69 9.15 -1.81 4.96
CA ASN A 69 10.30 -1.02 5.41
C ASN A 69 10.41 0.32 4.66
N LEU A 70 10.02 0.39 3.37
CA LEU A 70 9.89 1.67 2.65
C LEU A 70 8.79 2.55 3.25
N PHE A 71 7.66 1.97 3.64
CA PHE A 71 6.60 2.71 4.33
C PHE A 71 7.10 3.28 5.65
N TYR A 72 7.77 2.48 6.49
CA TYR A 72 8.37 2.98 7.72
C TYR A 72 9.35 4.12 7.47
N LEU A 73 10.23 3.97 6.49
CA LEU A 73 11.23 4.98 6.17
C LEU A 73 10.59 6.33 5.80
N PHE A 74 9.58 6.33 4.92
CA PHE A 74 8.93 7.57 4.49
C PHE A 74 7.98 8.14 5.54
N PHE A 75 7.13 7.31 6.16
CA PHE A 75 6.04 7.78 7.00
C PHE A 75 6.39 7.87 8.49
N PHE A 76 7.40 7.12 8.96
CA PHE A 76 7.79 7.06 10.36
C PHE A 76 9.21 7.54 10.66
N CYS A 77 10.08 7.66 9.62
CA CYS A 77 11.42 8.22 9.83
C CYS A 77 11.54 9.63 9.25
N ILE A 78 11.29 9.81 7.96
CA ILE A 78 11.53 11.08 7.25
C ILE A 78 10.44 12.11 7.54
N ALA A 79 9.18 11.80 7.26
CA ALA A 79 8.08 12.75 7.36
C ALA A 79 7.93 13.36 8.76
N PRO A 80 7.96 12.59 9.88
CA PRO A 80 7.83 13.16 11.22
C PRO A 80 8.92 14.18 11.57
N MET A 81 10.17 13.92 11.15
CA MET A 81 11.27 14.83 11.44
C MET A 81 11.14 16.13 10.64
N MET A 82 10.73 16.05 9.37
CA MET A 82 10.46 17.25 8.59
C MET A 82 9.29 18.06 9.17
N GLN A 83 8.21 17.38 9.61
CA GLN A 83 7.07 18.02 10.29
C GLN A 83 7.48 18.68 11.61
N TYR A 84 8.29 18.00 12.41
CA TYR A 84 8.81 18.53 13.67
C TYR A 84 9.69 19.77 13.46
N HIS A 85 10.67 19.70 12.57
CA HIS A 85 11.60 20.80 12.32
C HIS A 85 10.93 22.04 11.72
N GLN A 86 9.88 21.86 10.92
CA GLN A 86 9.11 22.96 10.36
C GLN A 86 8.00 23.47 11.28
N GLY A 87 7.80 22.86 12.45
CA GLY A 87 6.76 23.24 13.41
C GLY A 87 5.34 23.10 12.85
N VAL A 88 5.11 22.12 11.97
CA VAL A 88 3.82 21.95 11.31
C VAL A 88 2.75 21.52 12.30
N CYS A 89 1.65 22.29 12.35
CA CYS A 89 0.48 21.94 13.15
C CYS A 89 -0.34 20.88 12.40
N MET A 90 -0.04 19.62 12.64
CA MET A 90 -0.83 18.53 12.09
C MET A 90 -2.05 18.25 12.98
N LEU A 91 -3.17 17.91 12.36
CA LEU A 91 -4.40 17.49 13.05
C LEU A 91 -4.94 18.53 14.05
N GLY A 92 -4.78 19.82 13.72
CA GLY A 92 -5.32 20.91 14.51
C GLY A 92 -4.72 21.04 15.91
N THR A 93 -3.56 20.42 16.19
CA THR A 93 -2.89 20.50 17.50
C THR A 93 -1.38 20.67 17.36
N HIS A 94 -0.78 21.37 18.31
CA HIS A 94 0.67 21.40 18.49
C HIS A 94 1.09 20.28 19.42
N PHE A 95 1.89 19.35 18.91
CA PHE A 95 2.46 18.27 19.69
C PHE A 95 3.73 18.74 20.39
N THR A 96 3.89 18.37 21.66
CA THR A 96 5.08 18.68 22.43
C THR A 96 6.24 17.74 22.05
N TYR A 97 7.48 18.15 22.42
CA TYR A 97 8.65 17.29 22.29
C TYR A 97 8.46 15.91 22.96
N GLY A 98 7.82 15.88 24.14
CA GLY A 98 7.50 14.63 24.84
C GLY A 98 6.56 13.72 24.05
N ASN A 99 5.57 14.27 23.31
CA ASN A 99 4.70 13.49 22.44
C ASN A 99 5.49 12.84 21.30
N TYR A 100 6.37 13.61 20.65
CA TYR A 100 7.26 13.08 19.62
C TYR A 100 8.18 12.00 20.17
N LEU A 101 8.79 12.22 21.33
CA LEU A 101 9.73 11.26 21.93
C LEU A 101 9.04 9.93 22.27
N LEU A 102 7.86 9.99 22.92
CA LEU A 102 7.08 8.80 23.25
C LEU A 102 6.65 8.03 21.99
N THR A 103 6.09 8.73 21.01
CA THR A 103 5.64 8.11 19.75
C THR A 103 6.80 7.52 18.96
N SER A 104 7.97 8.17 18.95
CA SER A 104 9.19 7.65 18.32
C SER A 104 9.72 6.41 19.03
N ALA A 105 9.68 6.36 20.37
CA ALA A 105 10.06 5.18 21.14
C ALA A 105 9.16 3.98 20.80
N VAL A 106 7.84 4.20 20.76
CA VAL A 106 6.86 3.16 20.35
C VAL A 106 7.10 2.74 18.90
N SER A 107 7.34 3.68 18.00
CA SER A 107 7.60 3.40 16.57
C SER A 107 8.89 2.60 16.39
N LEU A 108 9.95 2.95 17.11
CA LEU A 108 11.21 2.19 17.09
C LEU A 108 10.99 0.74 17.58
N ALA A 109 10.26 0.57 18.70
CA ALA A 109 9.93 -0.75 19.22
C ALA A 109 9.12 -1.58 18.20
N VAL A 110 8.13 -0.97 17.53
CA VAL A 110 7.34 -1.58 16.45
C VAL A 110 8.24 -2.02 15.29
N ILE A 111 9.14 -1.16 14.82
CA ILE A 111 10.03 -1.46 13.69
C ILE A 111 10.99 -2.59 14.05
N VAL A 112 11.60 -2.55 15.23
CA VAL A 112 12.48 -3.64 15.72
C VAL A 112 11.72 -4.95 15.83
N LEU A 113 10.55 -4.95 16.48
CA LEU A 113 9.72 -6.14 16.66
C LEU A 113 9.26 -6.72 15.32
N THR A 114 8.79 -5.87 14.40
CA THR A 114 8.37 -6.29 13.06
C THR A 114 9.50 -6.99 12.32
N ASN A 115 10.69 -6.38 12.28
CA ASN A 115 11.84 -6.95 11.58
C ASN A 115 12.28 -8.27 12.23
N ALA A 116 12.37 -8.33 13.56
CA ALA A 116 12.75 -9.55 14.29
C ALA A 116 11.76 -10.69 14.02
N VAL A 117 10.46 -10.45 14.19
CA VAL A 117 9.42 -11.47 13.98
C VAL A 117 9.40 -11.91 12.52
N TYR A 118 9.51 -10.97 11.56
CA TYR A 118 9.53 -11.31 10.15
C TYR A 118 10.67 -12.26 9.81
N TYR A 119 11.92 -11.97 10.22
CA TYR A 119 13.08 -12.83 9.90
C TYR A 119 12.99 -14.22 10.55
N LEU A 120 12.47 -14.30 11.77
CA LEU A 120 12.27 -15.60 12.43
C LEU A 120 11.19 -16.42 11.71
N ALA A 121 10.07 -15.78 11.39
CA ALA A 121 8.95 -16.41 10.72
C ALA A 121 9.27 -16.80 9.27
N GLU A 122 10.01 -15.97 8.53
CA GLU A 122 10.44 -16.23 7.16
C GLU A 122 11.25 -17.54 7.09
N ARG A 123 12.23 -17.72 7.99
CA ARG A 123 13.03 -18.95 8.05
C ARG A 123 12.16 -20.19 8.30
N TYR A 124 11.18 -20.07 9.19
CA TYR A 124 10.25 -21.16 9.50
C TYR A 124 9.37 -21.49 8.29
N PHE A 125 8.77 -20.50 7.65
CA PHE A 125 7.88 -20.71 6.52
C PHE A 125 8.62 -21.14 5.25
N ASP A 126 9.82 -20.63 4.99
CA ASP A 126 10.64 -21.06 3.84
C ASP A 126 10.98 -22.54 3.94
N LYS A 127 11.37 -23.05 5.13
CA LYS A 127 11.59 -24.48 5.37
C LYS A 127 10.32 -25.29 5.12
N LYS A 128 9.20 -24.90 5.73
CA LYS A 128 7.91 -25.59 5.61
C LYS A 128 7.39 -25.67 4.17
N HIS A 129 7.50 -24.56 3.41
CA HIS A 129 7.04 -24.53 2.02
C HIS A 129 7.98 -25.31 1.08
N SER A 130 9.29 -25.35 1.37
CA SER A 130 10.25 -26.15 0.60
C SER A 130 9.95 -27.66 0.73
N GLU A 131 9.61 -28.13 1.92
CA GLU A 131 9.27 -29.53 2.19
C GLU A 131 7.97 -29.95 1.46
N ASN A 132 6.96 -29.07 1.41
CA ASN A 132 5.67 -29.38 0.81
C ASN A 132 5.65 -29.28 -0.73
N THR A 133 6.69 -28.78 -1.39
CA THR A 133 6.69 -28.55 -2.85
C THR A 133 6.88 -29.85 -3.65
N HIS A 134 7.23 -30.97 -3.04
CA HIS A 134 7.41 -32.24 -3.73
C HIS A 134 6.09 -32.94 -4.15
N SER A 135 4.95 -32.51 -3.64
CA SER A 135 3.65 -33.18 -3.86
C SER A 135 2.74 -32.54 -4.93
N ASP A 136 3.09 -31.37 -5.50
CA ASP A 136 2.14 -30.55 -6.30
C ASP A 136 2.56 -30.40 -7.79
N GLU A 137 3.16 -31.42 -8.40
CA GLU A 137 3.78 -31.30 -9.74
C GLU A 137 2.81 -31.25 -10.95
N HIS A 138 1.52 -31.54 -10.82
CA HIS A 138 0.62 -31.72 -11.96
C HIS A 138 -0.60 -30.82 -11.93
N LYS A 139 -0.45 -29.51 -12.05
CA LYS A 139 -1.53 -28.67 -12.58
C LYS A 139 -1.16 -28.21 -13.99
N GLY A 140 -1.91 -28.73 -14.99
CA GLY A 140 -1.70 -28.43 -16.41
C GLY A 140 -1.67 -26.92 -16.71
N GLU A 141 -0.92 -26.52 -17.74
CA GLU A 141 -0.88 -25.14 -18.21
C GLU A 141 -2.28 -24.71 -18.63
N VAL A 142 -2.79 -23.64 -18.00
CA VAL A 142 -4.05 -23.02 -18.40
C VAL A 142 -3.82 -22.27 -19.71
N CYS A 143 -4.48 -22.74 -20.77
CA CYS A 143 -4.43 -22.08 -22.09
C CYS A 143 -5.64 -21.16 -22.26
N LEU A 144 -5.42 -19.94 -22.75
CA LEU A 144 -6.50 -19.00 -23.03
C LEU A 144 -7.14 -19.35 -24.40
N THR A 145 -8.41 -19.68 -24.37
CA THR A 145 -9.22 -19.88 -25.58
C THR A 145 -9.85 -18.56 -26.01
N THR A 146 -10.21 -18.39 -27.28
CA THR A 146 -10.90 -17.20 -27.81
C THR A 146 -12.16 -16.87 -27.01
N ARG A 147 -12.90 -17.89 -26.56
CA ARG A 147 -14.09 -17.69 -25.72
C ARG A 147 -13.73 -17.01 -24.40
N LYS A 148 -12.64 -17.40 -23.75
CA LYS A 148 -12.17 -16.78 -22.51
C LYS A 148 -11.67 -15.36 -22.75
N GLU A 149 -11.02 -15.08 -23.87
CA GLU A 149 -10.63 -13.72 -24.26
C GLU A 149 -11.84 -12.79 -24.38
N VAL A 150 -12.91 -13.23 -25.02
CA VAL A 150 -14.17 -12.48 -25.13
C VAL A 150 -14.77 -12.20 -23.75
N ILE A 151 -14.77 -13.18 -22.84
CA ILE A 151 -15.28 -12.99 -21.49
C ILE A 151 -14.46 -11.92 -20.74
N LEU A 152 -13.13 -11.93 -20.87
CA LEU A 152 -12.27 -10.91 -20.25
C LEU A 152 -12.57 -9.50 -20.79
N ILE A 153 -12.83 -9.37 -22.09
CA ILE A 153 -13.24 -8.12 -22.74
C ILE A 153 -14.60 -7.65 -22.18
N LEU A 154 -15.57 -8.56 -22.08
CA LEU A 154 -16.91 -8.22 -21.53
C LEU A 154 -16.85 -7.77 -20.07
N LEU A 155 -16.03 -8.41 -19.23
CA LEU A 155 -15.81 -7.99 -17.85
C LEU A 155 -15.18 -6.59 -17.77
N SER A 156 -14.21 -6.30 -18.64
CA SER A 156 -13.59 -4.98 -18.72
C SER A 156 -14.56 -3.93 -19.25
N ALA A 157 -15.43 -4.29 -20.23
CA ALA A 157 -16.46 -3.40 -20.74
C ALA A 157 -17.50 -3.04 -19.66
N ALA A 158 -17.91 -4.01 -18.83
CA ALA A 158 -18.79 -3.76 -17.69
C ALA A 158 -18.15 -2.78 -16.69
N ALA A 159 -16.85 -2.93 -16.42
CA ALA A 159 -16.11 -2.00 -15.56
C ALA A 159 -16.04 -0.57 -16.15
N CYS A 160 -15.80 -0.43 -17.46
CA CYS A 160 -15.82 0.83 -18.16
C CYS A 160 -17.21 1.49 -18.13
N PHE A 161 -18.24 0.69 -18.44
CA PHE A 161 -19.62 1.17 -18.40
C PHE A 161 -20.00 1.73 -17.03
N TYR A 162 -19.68 0.98 -15.94
CA TYR A 162 -19.90 1.47 -14.59
C TYR A 162 -19.16 2.78 -14.30
N ALA A 163 -17.89 2.87 -14.71
CA ALA A 163 -17.09 4.08 -14.48
C ALA A 163 -17.66 5.30 -15.21
N ILE A 164 -18.13 5.15 -16.46
CA ILE A 164 -18.75 6.20 -17.26
C ILE A 164 -20.13 6.55 -16.70
N TYR A 165 -20.93 5.55 -16.32
CA TYR A 165 -22.27 5.71 -15.77
C TYR A 165 -22.26 6.55 -14.49
N ILE A 166 -21.39 6.23 -13.52
CA ILE A 166 -21.32 6.96 -12.23
C ILE A 166 -20.90 8.42 -12.39
N ASN A 167 -20.26 8.78 -13.50
CA ASN A 167 -19.85 10.14 -13.82
C ASN A 167 -20.83 10.80 -14.84
N HIS A 168 -22.10 10.41 -14.86
CA HIS A 168 -23.14 10.98 -15.74
C HIS A 168 -22.80 10.96 -17.24
N PHE A 169 -22.04 9.98 -17.70
CA PHE A 169 -21.52 9.87 -19.06
C PHE A 169 -20.58 11.01 -19.47
N ASP A 170 -20.11 11.82 -18.53
CA ASP A 170 -19.07 12.81 -18.79
C ASP A 170 -17.68 12.17 -18.70
N VAL A 171 -17.04 12.00 -19.85
CA VAL A 171 -15.71 11.38 -19.96
C VAL A 171 -14.63 12.29 -19.36
N MET A 172 -14.79 13.61 -19.43
CA MET A 172 -13.82 14.57 -18.85
C MET A 172 -13.78 14.47 -17.32
N SER A 173 -14.93 14.32 -16.69
CA SER A 173 -15.03 14.18 -15.23
C SER A 173 -14.37 12.89 -14.69
N LEU A 174 -14.14 11.89 -15.55
CA LEU A 174 -13.37 10.70 -15.19
C LEU A 174 -11.89 11.02 -14.88
N PHE A 175 -11.31 11.98 -15.61
CA PHE A 175 -9.89 12.31 -15.54
C PHE A 175 -9.57 13.47 -14.62
N ILE A 176 -10.55 14.29 -14.29
CA ILE A 176 -10.40 15.48 -13.43
C ILE A 176 -11.04 15.16 -12.08
N ARG A 177 -10.22 15.19 -11.04
CA ARG A 177 -10.70 15.08 -9.66
C ARG A 177 -10.73 16.47 -9.05
N ASP A 178 -11.74 17.28 -9.40
CA ASP A 178 -11.94 18.58 -8.79
C ASP A 178 -12.60 18.41 -7.40
N GLY A 179 -12.02 19.04 -6.39
CA GLY A 179 -12.45 18.86 -4.99
C GLY A 179 -13.85 19.41 -4.71
N GLU A 180 -14.33 20.37 -5.55
CA GLU A 180 -15.61 21.05 -5.35
C GLU A 180 -16.73 20.55 -6.27
N THR A 181 -16.40 19.92 -7.39
CA THR A 181 -17.38 19.41 -8.35
C THR A 181 -17.38 17.89 -8.44
N ASN A 182 -17.62 17.23 -7.33
CA ASN A 182 -17.83 15.78 -7.33
C ASN A 182 -19.24 15.49 -7.91
N ASN A 183 -19.40 15.72 -9.22
CA ASN A 183 -20.63 15.54 -9.99
C ASN A 183 -20.94 14.04 -10.21
N ARG A 184 -20.64 13.20 -9.16
CA ARG A 184 -20.93 11.78 -9.21
C ARG A 184 -22.39 11.52 -8.86
N MET A 185 -22.97 10.57 -9.57
CA MET A 185 -24.33 10.12 -9.30
C MET A 185 -24.46 9.66 -7.84
N GLU A 186 -25.44 10.16 -7.12
CA GLU A 186 -25.78 9.71 -5.78
C GLU A 186 -26.39 8.31 -5.86
N LEU A 187 -25.59 7.30 -5.62
CA LEU A 187 -26.02 5.91 -5.55
C LEU A 187 -26.13 5.46 -4.10
N PRO A 188 -27.03 4.51 -3.81
CA PRO A 188 -27.03 3.82 -2.51
C PRO A 188 -25.61 3.32 -2.19
N THR A 189 -25.15 3.52 -0.96
CA THR A 189 -23.78 3.23 -0.52
C THR A 189 -23.34 1.80 -0.90
N SER A 190 -24.24 0.81 -0.78
CA SER A 190 -23.94 -0.59 -1.15
C SER A 190 -23.65 -0.75 -2.65
N VAL A 191 -24.43 -0.08 -3.51
CA VAL A 191 -24.25 -0.11 -4.98
C VAL A 191 -22.94 0.57 -5.36
N PHE A 192 -22.66 1.73 -4.75
CA PHE A 192 -21.40 2.45 -4.94
C PHE A 192 -20.19 1.60 -4.54
N LEU A 193 -20.22 0.96 -3.37
CA LEU A 193 -19.13 0.13 -2.87
C LEU A 193 -18.88 -1.09 -3.77
N VAL A 194 -19.93 -1.81 -4.17
CA VAL A 194 -19.80 -2.95 -5.07
C VAL A 194 -19.27 -2.51 -6.44
N GLY A 195 -19.81 -1.45 -7.00
CA GLY A 195 -19.35 -0.94 -8.30
C GLY A 195 -17.90 -0.46 -8.27
N SER A 196 -17.54 0.33 -7.28
CA SER A 196 -16.21 0.95 -7.19
C SER A 196 -15.11 -0.03 -6.75
N TYR A 197 -15.42 -0.98 -5.84
CA TYR A 197 -14.41 -1.83 -5.21
C TYR A 197 -14.35 -3.25 -5.78
N PHE A 198 -15.42 -3.71 -6.45
CA PHE A 198 -15.45 -5.01 -7.09
C PHE A 198 -15.53 -4.92 -8.61
N VAL A 199 -16.48 -4.12 -9.17
CA VAL A 199 -16.70 -4.09 -10.62
C VAL A 199 -15.55 -3.40 -11.35
N ARG A 200 -15.12 -2.21 -10.92
CA ARG A 200 -14.01 -1.48 -11.56
C ARG A 200 -12.71 -2.28 -11.60
N PRO A 201 -12.25 -2.96 -10.52
CA PRO A 201 -11.07 -3.82 -10.55
C PRO A 201 -11.14 -5.03 -11.49
N LEU A 202 -12.33 -5.44 -11.97
CA LEU A 202 -12.41 -6.53 -12.95
C LEU A 202 -11.63 -6.24 -14.22
N SER A 203 -11.54 -4.95 -14.66
CA SER A 203 -10.73 -4.55 -15.82
C SER A 203 -9.24 -4.80 -15.58
N LEU A 204 -8.73 -4.52 -14.38
CA LEU A 204 -7.35 -4.85 -13.99
C LEU A 204 -7.12 -6.36 -13.99
N MET A 205 -8.03 -7.12 -13.37
CA MET A 205 -7.89 -8.58 -13.29
C MET A 205 -7.90 -9.24 -14.65
N ALA A 206 -8.77 -8.75 -15.55
CA ALA A 206 -8.85 -9.23 -16.94
C ALA A 206 -7.53 -8.97 -17.69
N LEU A 207 -6.97 -7.76 -17.57
CA LEU A 207 -5.69 -7.41 -18.19
C LEU A 207 -4.55 -8.28 -17.64
N LEU A 208 -4.43 -8.41 -16.33
CA LEU A 208 -3.34 -9.19 -15.70
C LEU A 208 -3.44 -10.69 -16.07
N ALA A 209 -4.65 -11.25 -16.07
CA ALA A 209 -4.88 -12.62 -16.52
C ALA A 209 -4.48 -12.81 -18.00
N ALA A 210 -4.87 -11.88 -18.87
CA ALA A 210 -4.53 -11.89 -20.28
C ALA A 210 -3.02 -11.80 -20.54
N VAL A 211 -2.30 -11.02 -19.72
CA VAL A 211 -0.84 -10.87 -19.84
C VAL A 211 -0.11 -12.13 -19.36
N ILE A 212 -0.47 -12.67 -18.19
CA ILE A 212 0.22 -13.82 -17.57
C ILE A 212 -0.04 -15.09 -18.38
N LEU A 213 -1.26 -15.32 -18.83
CA LEU A 213 -1.62 -16.51 -19.61
C LEU A 213 -1.18 -16.41 -21.08
N GLY A 214 -0.74 -15.25 -21.52
CA GLY A 214 -0.15 -15.08 -22.85
C GLY A 214 -1.18 -15.05 -23.98
N VAL A 215 -2.15 -14.13 -23.94
CA VAL A 215 -3.07 -13.86 -25.06
C VAL A 215 -2.30 -13.70 -26.37
N LYS A 216 -2.75 -14.40 -27.42
CA LYS A 216 -2.08 -14.43 -28.73
C LYS A 216 -2.07 -13.07 -29.42
N HIS A 217 -3.20 -12.36 -29.38
CA HIS A 217 -3.37 -11.11 -30.10
C HIS A 217 -2.91 -9.91 -29.28
N ARG A 218 -1.88 -9.18 -29.75
CA ARG A 218 -1.42 -7.94 -29.12
C ARG A 218 -2.52 -6.89 -29.00
N GLY A 219 -3.44 -6.84 -29.97
CA GLY A 219 -4.59 -5.93 -29.95
C GLY A 219 -5.51 -6.12 -28.75
N VAL A 220 -5.75 -7.36 -28.31
CA VAL A 220 -6.56 -7.64 -27.10
C VAL A 220 -5.90 -7.06 -25.85
N LYS A 221 -4.57 -7.17 -25.70
CA LYS A 221 -3.85 -6.58 -24.56
C LYS A 221 -3.95 -5.06 -24.57
N ALA A 222 -3.79 -4.43 -25.74
CA ALA A 222 -3.92 -2.99 -25.89
C ALA A 222 -5.35 -2.52 -25.57
N LEU A 223 -6.37 -3.22 -26.07
CA LEU A 223 -7.77 -2.94 -25.76
C LEU A 223 -8.07 -3.03 -24.25
N LEU A 224 -7.65 -4.13 -23.60
CA LEU A 224 -7.83 -4.30 -22.15
C LEU A 224 -7.10 -3.23 -21.34
N PHE A 225 -5.93 -2.79 -21.80
CA PHE A 225 -5.20 -1.70 -21.15
C PHE A 225 -5.92 -0.34 -21.30
N LEU A 226 -6.46 -0.04 -22.50
CA LEU A 226 -7.28 1.17 -22.69
C LEU A 226 -8.54 1.13 -21.84
N MET A 227 -9.21 -0.02 -21.77
CA MET A 227 -10.36 -0.21 -20.89
C MET A 227 -10.00 -0.02 -19.42
N LEU A 228 -8.82 -0.46 -18.98
CA LEU A 228 -8.33 -0.19 -17.61
C LEU A 228 -8.17 1.30 -17.36
N LEU A 229 -7.60 2.06 -18.31
CA LEU A 229 -7.44 3.52 -18.18
C LEU A 229 -8.78 4.25 -18.07
N ILE A 230 -9.83 3.74 -18.71
CA ILE A 230 -11.19 4.28 -18.59
C ILE A 230 -11.84 3.87 -17.27
N ALA A 231 -11.74 2.58 -16.91
CA ALA A 231 -12.34 2.07 -15.68
C ALA A 231 -11.68 2.64 -14.41
N ILE A 232 -10.36 2.83 -14.42
CA ILE A 232 -9.58 3.32 -13.26
C ILE A 232 -8.59 4.39 -13.77
N PRO A 233 -9.07 5.61 -14.14
CA PRO A 233 -8.18 6.66 -14.62
C PRO A 233 -7.21 7.11 -13.51
N PRO A 234 -5.88 7.20 -13.78
CA PRO A 234 -4.89 7.51 -12.76
C PRO A 234 -5.07 8.88 -12.11
N THR A 235 -5.61 9.84 -12.84
CA THR A 235 -5.84 11.21 -12.37
C THR A 235 -7.17 11.37 -11.61
N GLY A 236 -8.15 10.49 -11.89
CA GLY A 236 -9.50 10.55 -11.32
C GLY A 236 -9.71 9.73 -10.04
N VAL A 237 -8.71 8.95 -9.58
CA VAL A 237 -8.80 8.13 -8.37
C VAL A 237 -7.78 8.55 -7.32
N ALA A 238 -7.96 8.09 -6.09
CA ALA A 238 -7.01 8.39 -5.00
C ALA A 238 -5.61 7.84 -5.31
N ARG A 239 -4.57 8.62 -5.01
CA ARG A 239 -3.17 8.30 -5.35
C ARG A 239 -2.70 6.93 -4.84
N PHE A 240 -3.08 6.56 -3.63
CA PHE A 240 -2.75 5.23 -3.08
C PHE A 240 -3.45 4.11 -3.84
N LEU A 241 -4.66 4.37 -4.34
CA LEU A 241 -5.38 3.43 -5.19
C LEU A 241 -4.72 3.31 -6.57
N VAL A 242 -4.19 4.43 -7.12
CA VAL A 242 -3.37 4.38 -8.35
C VAL A 242 -2.19 3.43 -8.15
N ALA A 243 -1.43 3.60 -7.07
CA ALA A 243 -0.30 2.72 -6.76
C ALA A 243 -0.76 1.25 -6.65
N ALA A 244 -1.86 0.99 -5.92
CA ALA A 244 -2.41 -0.34 -5.73
C ALA A 244 -2.82 -1.03 -7.04
N MET A 245 -3.38 -0.27 -8.00
CA MET A 245 -3.89 -0.82 -9.26
C MET A 245 -2.82 -0.88 -10.36
N TYR A 246 -1.92 0.10 -10.43
CA TYR A 246 -0.95 0.17 -11.54
C TYR A 246 0.40 -0.48 -11.23
N LEU A 247 0.78 -0.65 -9.95
CA LEU A 247 1.98 -1.42 -9.62
C LEU A 247 1.92 -2.87 -10.12
N PRO A 248 0.81 -3.64 -9.96
CA PRO A 248 0.65 -4.96 -10.57
C PRO A 248 0.82 -4.95 -12.09
N VAL A 249 0.31 -3.92 -12.77
CA VAL A 249 0.48 -3.75 -14.22
C VAL A 249 1.95 -3.58 -14.56
N LEU A 250 2.65 -2.66 -13.89
CA LEU A 250 4.08 -2.44 -14.08
C LEU A 250 4.89 -3.73 -13.83
N MET A 251 4.56 -4.48 -12.76
CA MET A 251 5.22 -5.75 -12.45
C MET A 251 5.02 -6.81 -13.56
N CYS A 252 3.89 -6.80 -14.26
CA CYS A 252 3.62 -7.73 -15.35
C CYS A 252 4.25 -7.29 -16.68
N PHE A 253 4.18 -6.00 -17.02
CA PHE A 253 4.64 -5.49 -18.31
C PHE A 253 6.14 -5.18 -18.36
N VAL A 254 6.77 -4.87 -17.21
CA VAL A 254 8.19 -4.48 -17.13
C VAL A 254 8.99 -5.53 -16.36
N PRO A 255 9.51 -6.59 -17.02
CA PRO A 255 10.24 -7.68 -16.35
C PRO A 255 11.48 -7.20 -15.56
N ARG A 256 12.05 -6.05 -15.93
CA ARG A 256 13.20 -5.45 -15.21
C ARG A 256 12.86 -5.10 -13.75
N LEU A 257 11.60 -4.74 -13.45
CA LEU A 257 11.15 -4.44 -12.08
C LEU A 257 11.23 -5.65 -11.13
N ARG A 258 11.23 -6.85 -11.71
CA ARG A 258 11.34 -8.10 -10.95
C ARG A 258 12.79 -8.51 -10.68
N ARG A 259 13.78 -7.66 -11.00
CA ARG A 259 15.20 -7.95 -10.86
C ARG A 259 15.93 -6.85 -10.09
N GLY A 260 16.92 -7.24 -9.29
CA GLY A 260 17.80 -6.31 -8.58
C GLY A 260 17.05 -5.33 -7.67
N LEU A 261 17.42 -4.06 -7.74
CA LEU A 261 16.86 -2.96 -6.94
C LEU A 261 15.80 -2.14 -7.68
N SER A 262 15.45 -2.51 -8.92
CA SER A 262 14.53 -1.72 -9.77
C SER A 262 13.17 -1.52 -9.12
N PHE A 263 12.68 -2.52 -8.36
CA PHE A 263 11.42 -2.41 -7.62
C PHE A 263 11.48 -1.32 -6.55
N VAL A 264 12.54 -1.29 -5.75
CA VAL A 264 12.74 -0.27 -4.70
C VAL A 264 12.80 1.11 -5.33
N LEU A 265 13.57 1.27 -6.42
CA LEU A 265 13.66 2.55 -7.16
C LEU A 265 12.30 3.01 -7.67
N VAL A 266 11.47 2.12 -8.22
CA VAL A 266 10.14 2.49 -8.72
C VAL A 266 9.22 2.93 -7.58
N ILE A 267 9.26 2.28 -6.41
CA ILE A 267 8.48 2.75 -5.26
C ILE A 267 8.97 4.12 -4.79
N CYS A 268 10.29 4.33 -4.68
CA CYS A 268 10.85 5.63 -4.31
C CYS A 268 10.47 6.72 -5.31
N LEU A 269 10.61 6.48 -6.61
CA LEU A 269 10.19 7.42 -7.66
C LEU A 269 8.67 7.66 -7.62
N GLY A 270 7.90 6.62 -7.33
CA GLY A 270 6.44 6.72 -7.14
C GLY A 270 6.08 7.70 -6.02
N VAL A 271 6.71 7.54 -4.86
CA VAL A 271 6.46 8.41 -3.70
C VAL A 271 7.00 9.81 -3.94
N MET A 272 8.22 9.96 -4.50
CA MET A 272 8.90 11.25 -4.61
C MET A 272 8.43 12.08 -5.81
N ILE A 273 8.00 11.47 -6.90
CA ILE A 273 7.67 12.18 -8.16
C ILE A 273 6.19 11.99 -8.51
N VAL A 274 5.71 10.73 -8.57
CA VAL A 274 4.34 10.48 -9.04
C VAL A 274 3.29 11.02 -8.07
N PHE A 275 3.51 10.93 -6.76
CA PHE A 275 2.58 11.46 -5.76
C PHE A 275 2.40 12.98 -5.85
N PRO A 276 3.47 13.82 -5.92
CA PRO A 276 3.32 15.26 -6.14
C PRO A 276 2.64 15.59 -7.47
N LEU A 277 3.00 14.90 -8.56
CA LEU A 277 2.36 15.10 -9.86
C LEU A 277 0.85 14.80 -9.82
N LEU A 278 0.44 13.70 -9.21
CA LEU A 278 -0.98 13.37 -9.07
C LEU A 278 -1.72 14.36 -8.17
N ASN A 279 -1.02 15.03 -7.24
CA ASN A 279 -1.61 16.08 -6.44
C ASN A 279 -1.91 17.34 -7.25
N TYR A 280 -1.06 17.67 -8.22
CA TYR A 280 -1.29 18.76 -9.14
C TYR A 280 -2.60 18.58 -9.93
N PHE A 281 -2.85 17.37 -10.46
CA PHE A 281 -4.10 17.07 -11.17
C PHE A 281 -5.34 17.04 -10.27
N ARG A 282 -5.17 16.84 -8.96
CA ARG A 282 -6.28 16.89 -7.99
C ARG A 282 -6.79 18.32 -7.73
N PHE A 283 -5.90 19.30 -7.81
CA PHE A 283 -6.18 20.71 -7.55
C PHE A 283 -5.92 21.54 -8.81
N TYR A 284 -6.42 21.07 -9.94
CA TYR A 284 -6.23 21.73 -11.24
C TYR A 284 -6.72 23.18 -11.18
N GLY A 285 -5.85 24.10 -11.57
CA GLY A 285 -6.14 25.55 -11.53
C GLY A 285 -5.84 26.27 -10.22
N GLN A 286 -5.60 25.54 -9.11
CA GLN A 286 -5.32 26.15 -7.79
C GLN A 286 -3.83 26.08 -7.39
N ARG A 287 -3.05 25.22 -7.99
CA ARG A 287 -1.62 25.03 -7.66
C ARG A 287 -0.74 24.98 -8.92
N THR A 288 0.39 25.68 -8.86
CA THR A 288 1.48 25.52 -9.82
C THR A 288 2.39 24.37 -9.36
N PHE A 289 2.88 23.57 -10.31
CA PHE A 289 3.88 22.53 -10.00
C PHE A 289 5.25 23.18 -9.81
N GLU A 290 5.78 23.08 -8.59
CA GLU A 290 7.14 23.52 -8.26
C GLU A 290 8.00 22.33 -7.84
N ILE A 291 9.28 22.35 -8.19
CA ILE A 291 10.22 21.29 -7.79
C ILE A 291 10.38 21.24 -6.26
N SER A 292 10.22 22.35 -5.56
CA SER A 292 10.13 22.46 -4.09
C SER A 292 9.05 21.55 -3.50
N SER A 293 7.98 21.24 -4.25
CA SER A 293 6.90 20.36 -3.80
C SER A 293 7.32 18.91 -3.58
N ILE A 294 8.50 18.48 -4.06
CA ILE A 294 9.02 17.14 -3.82
C ILE A 294 9.32 16.91 -2.33
N TYR A 295 9.94 17.89 -1.67
CA TYR A 295 10.22 17.80 -0.23
C TYR A 295 9.05 18.28 0.62
N SER A 296 8.35 19.33 0.21
CA SER A 296 7.21 19.87 0.95
C SER A 296 6.04 18.88 1.09
N GLN A 297 5.95 17.86 0.23
CA GLN A 297 4.93 16.82 0.37
C GLN A 297 4.99 16.05 1.71
N PHE A 298 6.19 15.90 2.31
CA PHE A 298 6.34 15.19 3.59
C PHE A 298 5.71 15.95 4.77
N VAL A 299 5.46 17.23 4.60
CA VAL A 299 4.76 18.06 5.58
C VAL A 299 3.26 18.24 5.26
N ASP A 300 2.80 17.65 4.15
CA ASP A 300 1.38 17.64 3.75
C ASP A 300 0.62 16.56 4.56
N ILE A 301 -0.69 16.75 4.71
CA ILE A 301 -1.64 15.81 5.36
C ILE A 301 -1.58 14.39 4.80
N ASN A 302 -1.03 14.20 3.61
CA ASN A 302 -0.84 12.87 3.04
C ASN A 302 0.18 12.01 3.77
N PHE A 303 1.03 12.60 4.61
CA PHE A 303 2.01 11.93 5.47
C PHE A 303 1.64 12.04 6.95
N ASP A 304 0.34 11.99 7.25
CA ASP A 304 -0.26 12.13 8.59
C ASP A 304 -0.15 10.88 9.47
N ALA A 305 0.28 9.73 8.94
CA ALA A 305 0.23 8.44 9.64
C ALA A 305 0.93 8.46 11.02
N TYR A 306 2.12 9.07 11.12
CA TYR A 306 2.81 9.20 12.41
C TYR A 306 2.07 10.16 13.36
N SER A 307 1.59 11.28 12.85
CA SER A 307 0.84 12.27 13.64
C SER A 307 -0.49 11.71 14.13
N MET A 308 -1.16 10.84 13.34
CA MET A 308 -2.36 10.12 13.78
C MET A 308 -2.05 9.14 14.91
N MET A 309 -0.96 8.38 14.80
CA MET A 309 -0.52 7.51 15.90
C MET A 309 -0.19 8.31 17.16
N MET A 310 0.51 9.44 17.00
CA MET A 310 0.82 10.36 18.10
C MET A 310 -0.46 10.93 18.74
N ARG A 311 -1.47 11.24 17.91
CA ARG A 311 -2.76 11.76 18.39
C ARG A 311 -3.50 10.75 19.28
N VAL A 312 -3.63 9.50 18.83
CA VAL A 312 -4.34 8.47 19.62
C VAL A 312 -3.61 8.09 20.89
N ILE A 313 -2.26 8.13 20.89
CA ILE A 313 -1.45 7.90 22.10
C ILE A 313 -1.60 9.08 23.07
N LYS A 314 -1.49 10.33 22.57
CA LYS A 314 -1.59 11.54 23.40
C LYS A 314 -2.94 11.66 24.10
N ASP A 315 -4.03 11.40 23.38
CA ASP A 315 -5.39 11.58 23.88
C ASP A 315 -5.97 10.27 24.47
N ASP A 316 -5.15 9.23 24.60
CA ASP A 316 -5.49 7.88 25.13
C ASP A 316 -6.80 7.31 24.55
N ILE A 317 -6.94 7.39 23.22
CA ILE A 317 -8.17 6.96 22.53
C ILE A 317 -8.17 5.45 22.37
N VAL A 318 -8.93 4.75 23.25
CA VAL A 318 -9.08 3.29 23.23
C VAL A 318 -10.54 2.89 23.17
N THR A 319 -10.90 1.96 22.29
CA THR A 319 -12.28 1.53 22.00
C THR A 319 -12.58 0.07 22.37
N ASN A 320 -11.67 -0.59 23.10
CA ASN A 320 -11.83 -1.96 23.59
C ASN A 320 -12.29 -2.97 22.51
N GLY A 321 -11.69 -2.89 21.31
CA GLY A 321 -11.94 -3.81 20.19
C GLY A 321 -13.13 -3.46 19.31
N MET A 322 -13.88 -2.38 19.57
CA MET A 322 -15.05 -2.00 18.77
C MET A 322 -14.67 -1.65 17.33
N GLN A 323 -13.53 -0.96 17.10
CA GLN A 323 -13.07 -0.64 15.75
C GLN A 323 -12.65 -1.90 14.98
N LEU A 324 -12.03 -2.87 15.65
CA LEU A 324 -11.70 -4.17 15.06
C LEU A 324 -12.96 -4.94 14.67
N ALA A 325 -13.96 -4.99 15.56
CA ALA A 325 -15.24 -5.63 15.27
C ALA A 325 -15.92 -4.98 14.05
N GLY A 326 -15.94 -3.64 13.99
CA GLY A 326 -16.48 -2.89 12.86
C GLY A 326 -15.73 -3.16 11.55
N ALA A 327 -14.40 -3.31 11.62
CA ALA A 327 -13.58 -3.62 10.48
C ALA A 327 -13.77 -5.06 9.97
N LEU A 328 -13.87 -6.05 10.86
CA LEU A 328 -14.10 -7.45 10.49
C LEU A 328 -15.52 -7.67 9.95
N LEU A 329 -16.50 -6.94 10.47
CA LEU A 329 -17.91 -6.99 10.04
C LEU A 329 -18.27 -5.81 9.13
N PHE A 330 -17.31 -5.32 8.32
CA PHE A 330 -17.54 -4.18 7.43
C PHE A 330 -18.72 -4.35 6.47
N TRP A 331 -19.01 -5.57 6.08
CA TRP A 331 -20.12 -5.95 5.18
C TRP A 331 -21.50 -5.91 5.83
N LEU A 332 -21.58 -5.92 7.18
CA LEU A 332 -22.86 -5.90 7.89
C LEU A 332 -23.50 -4.50 7.79
N PRO A 333 -24.75 -4.38 7.30
CA PRO A 333 -25.39 -3.07 7.13
C PRO A 333 -25.81 -2.46 8.48
N ARG A 334 -25.89 -1.13 8.51
CA ARG A 334 -26.34 -0.39 9.72
C ARG A 334 -27.79 -0.64 10.10
N SER A 335 -28.62 -1.14 9.17
CA SER A 335 -29.99 -1.59 9.47
C SER A 335 -30.04 -2.78 10.44
N ILE A 336 -28.98 -3.63 10.45
CA ILE A 336 -28.83 -4.77 11.35
C ILE A 336 -28.01 -4.38 12.59
N TRP A 337 -26.97 -3.59 12.39
CA TRP A 337 -26.09 -3.12 13.47
C TRP A 337 -26.07 -1.59 13.52
N ALA A 338 -27.08 -0.98 14.16
CA ALA A 338 -27.26 0.47 14.19
C ALA A 338 -26.07 1.21 14.84
N THR A 339 -25.45 0.61 15.86
CA THR A 339 -24.29 1.17 16.58
C THR A 339 -22.95 0.77 15.96
N LYS A 340 -22.94 0.26 14.71
CA LYS A 340 -21.70 -0.09 14.01
C LYS A 340 -20.74 1.09 13.99
N PRO A 341 -19.48 0.91 14.44
CA PRO A 341 -18.51 1.98 14.46
C PRO A 341 -18.26 2.54 13.06
N ILE A 342 -17.87 3.80 13.00
CA ILE A 342 -17.32 4.45 11.82
C ILE A 342 -15.82 4.09 11.70
N SER A 343 -15.20 4.37 10.56
CA SER A 343 -13.77 4.07 10.40
C SER A 343 -12.93 4.84 11.43
N SER A 344 -11.78 4.28 11.82
CA SER A 344 -10.97 4.79 12.92
C SER A 344 -10.48 6.22 12.70
N GLY A 345 -10.11 6.58 11.45
CA GLY A 345 -9.73 7.97 11.12
C GLY A 345 -10.89 8.95 11.36
N TYR A 346 -12.09 8.59 10.90
CA TYR A 346 -13.33 9.34 11.15
C TYR A 346 -13.64 9.45 12.65
N TYR A 347 -13.51 8.34 13.37
CA TYR A 347 -13.75 8.30 14.81
C TYR A 347 -12.83 9.27 15.57
N VAL A 348 -11.54 9.25 15.24
CA VAL A 348 -10.57 10.19 15.85
C VAL A 348 -10.91 11.64 15.50
N ALA A 349 -11.24 11.93 14.24
CA ALA A 349 -11.62 13.29 13.84
C ALA A 349 -12.81 13.81 14.65
N HIS A 350 -13.85 13.01 14.80
CA HIS A 350 -15.04 13.37 15.58
C HIS A 350 -14.76 13.53 17.08
N THR A 351 -14.02 12.60 17.68
CA THR A 351 -13.70 12.65 19.11
C THR A 351 -12.77 13.80 19.47
N THR A 352 -11.97 14.26 18.50
CA THR A 352 -11.00 15.36 18.72
C THR A 352 -11.46 16.70 18.15
N GLY A 353 -12.68 16.78 17.60
CA GLY A 353 -13.29 18.02 17.13
C GLY A 353 -12.63 18.62 15.88
N LEU A 354 -12.08 17.79 14.99
CA LEU A 354 -11.51 18.25 13.74
C LEU A 354 -12.58 18.63 12.74
N SER A 355 -12.32 19.67 11.93
CA SER A 355 -13.23 20.16 10.90
C SER A 355 -13.26 19.29 9.64
N TRP A 356 -12.31 18.40 9.48
CA TRP A 356 -12.26 17.41 8.39
C TRP A 356 -12.09 16.02 8.96
N ASP A 357 -12.62 15.03 8.30
CA ASP A 357 -12.81 13.68 8.82
C ASP A 357 -12.21 12.57 7.93
N ASP A 358 -11.71 12.91 6.71
CA ASP A 358 -11.02 11.95 5.82
C ASP A 358 -9.54 11.77 6.26
N LEU A 359 -9.36 11.27 7.49
CA LEU A 359 -8.04 11.03 8.08
C LEU A 359 -7.58 9.59 7.88
N SER A 360 -6.27 9.42 7.82
CA SER A 360 -5.65 8.09 7.87
C SER A 360 -5.78 7.48 9.27
N MET A 361 -5.51 6.19 9.37
CA MET A 361 -5.18 5.54 10.64
C MET A 361 -4.13 4.46 10.33
N PRO A 362 -2.88 4.66 10.74
CA PRO A 362 -1.85 3.68 10.46
C PRO A 362 -2.14 2.37 11.18
N PHE A 363 -1.70 1.25 10.61
CA PHE A 363 -2.01 -0.09 11.09
C PHE A 363 -1.70 -0.29 12.58
N TRP A 364 -0.63 0.34 13.09
CA TRP A 364 -0.28 0.31 14.52
C TRP A 364 -1.16 1.22 15.37
N GLY A 365 -1.61 2.33 14.81
CA GLY A 365 -2.65 3.16 15.40
C GLY A 365 -3.97 2.42 15.56
N GLU A 366 -4.33 1.56 14.60
CA GLU A 366 -5.46 0.63 14.75
C GLU A 366 -5.24 -0.35 15.92
N GLY A 367 -4.03 -0.84 16.11
CA GLY A 367 -3.68 -1.64 17.28
C GLY A 367 -3.94 -0.88 18.58
N TYR A 368 -3.44 0.36 18.67
CA TYR A 368 -3.61 1.20 19.86
C TYR A 368 -5.07 1.54 20.13
N ILE A 369 -5.81 2.01 19.12
CA ILE A 369 -7.23 2.39 19.28
C ILE A 369 -8.11 1.22 19.70
N ASN A 370 -7.71 -0.01 19.40
CA ASN A 370 -8.45 -1.20 19.83
C ASN A 370 -8.08 -1.67 21.23
N PHE A 371 -6.79 -1.73 21.61
CA PHE A 371 -6.35 -2.39 22.85
C PHE A 371 -5.14 -1.70 23.50
N GLY A 372 -4.91 -0.41 23.24
CA GLY A 372 -3.77 0.32 23.78
C GLY A 372 -2.43 -0.25 23.30
N TYR A 373 -1.40 -0.14 24.10
CA TYR A 373 -0.06 -0.65 23.77
C TYR A 373 -0.03 -2.17 23.52
N PHE A 374 -0.89 -2.92 24.22
CA PHE A 374 -1.01 -4.37 23.99
C PHE A 374 -1.51 -4.67 22.58
N GLY A 375 -2.46 -3.88 22.09
CA GLY A 375 -2.92 -3.96 20.70
C GLY A 375 -1.82 -3.67 19.69
N VAL A 376 -0.96 -2.68 19.95
CA VAL A 376 0.20 -2.39 19.09
C VAL A 376 1.08 -3.62 18.94
N ILE A 377 1.39 -4.32 20.04
CA ILE A 377 2.22 -5.53 20.02
C ILE A 377 1.54 -6.65 19.22
N ILE A 378 0.27 -6.96 19.52
CA ILE A 378 -0.47 -8.03 18.83
C ILE A 378 -0.55 -7.78 17.33
N PHE A 379 -0.93 -6.56 16.93
CA PHE A 379 -1.07 -6.20 15.52
C PHE A 379 0.28 -6.27 14.79
N THR A 380 1.36 -5.82 15.44
CA THR A 380 2.72 -5.88 14.89
C THR A 380 3.14 -7.34 14.65
N VAL A 381 3.00 -8.20 15.64
CA VAL A 381 3.39 -9.62 15.52
C VAL A 381 2.53 -10.35 14.48
N ALA A 382 1.21 -10.20 14.56
CA ALA A 382 0.29 -10.86 13.62
C ALA A 382 0.57 -10.43 12.17
N PHE A 383 0.84 -9.13 11.95
CA PHE A 383 1.12 -8.61 10.61
C PHE A 383 2.46 -9.07 10.07
N ALA A 384 3.51 -9.06 10.90
CA ALA A 384 4.83 -9.55 10.50
C ALA A 384 4.79 -11.05 10.12
N LEU A 385 4.06 -11.88 10.89
CA LEU A 385 3.82 -13.29 10.58
C LEU A 385 3.08 -13.46 9.25
N LEU A 386 2.04 -12.67 9.01
CA LEU A 386 1.27 -12.70 7.77
C LEU A 386 2.15 -12.37 6.55
N LEU A 387 2.94 -11.29 6.63
CA LEU A 387 3.83 -10.90 5.54
C LEU A 387 4.89 -11.97 5.27
N ALA A 388 5.52 -12.51 6.32
CA ALA A 388 6.52 -13.58 6.18
C ALA A 388 5.92 -14.82 5.50
N LYS A 389 4.69 -15.22 5.88
CA LYS A 389 3.98 -16.34 5.26
C LYS A 389 3.66 -16.09 3.79
N LEU A 390 3.19 -14.88 3.44
CA LEU A 390 2.85 -14.53 2.05
C LEU A 390 4.09 -14.44 1.18
N ASP A 391 5.17 -13.80 1.66
CA ASP A 391 6.45 -13.70 0.96
C ASP A 391 7.06 -15.09 0.75
N SER A 392 7.13 -15.91 1.78
CA SER A 392 7.64 -17.28 1.69
C SER A 392 6.82 -18.13 0.69
N LYS A 393 5.50 -18.10 0.80
CA LYS A 393 4.62 -18.82 -0.15
C LYS A 393 4.86 -18.41 -1.59
N TYR A 394 4.98 -17.12 -1.85
CA TYR A 394 5.24 -16.62 -3.19
C TYR A 394 6.61 -17.09 -3.72
N TRP A 395 7.67 -16.86 -2.96
CA TRP A 395 9.04 -17.13 -3.42
C TRP A 395 9.39 -18.61 -3.48
N CYS A 396 8.81 -19.45 -2.61
CA CYS A 396 9.07 -20.88 -2.63
C CYS A 396 8.18 -21.67 -3.60
N ILE A 397 6.92 -21.25 -3.81
CA ILE A 397 5.93 -22.00 -4.60
C ILE A 397 5.68 -21.33 -5.95
N THR A 398 5.20 -20.08 -5.94
CA THR A 398 4.68 -19.40 -7.13
C THR A 398 5.77 -19.09 -8.14
N VAL A 399 6.97 -18.72 -7.70
CA VAL A 399 8.09 -18.37 -8.59
C VAL A 399 8.57 -19.55 -9.43
N LYS A 400 8.38 -20.77 -8.96
CA LYS A 400 8.73 -21.98 -9.73
C LYS A 400 7.81 -22.21 -10.93
N ARG A 401 6.68 -21.50 -11.03
CA ARG A 401 5.66 -21.63 -12.08
C ARG A 401 5.50 -20.29 -12.82
N PRO A 402 6.15 -20.08 -13.97
CA PRO A 402 6.21 -18.78 -14.64
C PRO A 402 4.85 -18.25 -15.12
N LYS A 403 3.85 -19.10 -15.33
CA LYS A 403 2.49 -18.74 -15.76
C LYS A 403 1.44 -18.90 -14.64
N ASP A 404 1.85 -18.82 -13.37
CA ASP A 404 0.93 -18.99 -12.25
C ASP A 404 0.11 -17.72 -12.02
N LEU A 405 -1.22 -17.84 -12.19
CA LEU A 405 -2.16 -16.77 -11.87
C LEU A 405 -2.08 -16.30 -10.40
N ASN A 406 -1.59 -17.14 -9.49
CA ASN A 406 -1.41 -16.72 -8.09
C ASN A 406 -0.37 -15.59 -7.93
N ALA A 407 0.53 -15.41 -8.91
CA ALA A 407 1.42 -14.25 -8.92
C ALA A 407 0.66 -12.92 -8.94
N ILE A 408 -0.53 -12.89 -9.61
CA ILE A 408 -1.37 -11.70 -9.66
C ILE A 408 -1.78 -11.26 -8.25
N SER A 409 -2.24 -12.21 -7.41
CA SER A 409 -2.66 -11.88 -6.04
C SER A 409 -1.53 -11.28 -5.22
N TYR A 410 -0.31 -11.76 -5.41
CA TYR A 410 0.85 -11.21 -4.73
C TYR A 410 1.23 -9.80 -5.24
N TYR A 411 1.18 -9.56 -6.56
CA TYR A 411 1.42 -8.23 -7.12
C TYR A 411 0.35 -7.21 -6.68
N ILE A 412 -0.90 -7.65 -6.58
CA ILE A 412 -1.98 -6.84 -6.01
C ILE A 412 -1.67 -6.50 -4.54
N MET A 413 -1.23 -7.47 -3.74
CA MET A 413 -0.86 -7.22 -2.34
C MET A 413 0.33 -6.27 -2.21
N LEU A 414 1.34 -6.35 -3.11
CA LEU A 414 2.43 -5.37 -3.15
C LEU A 414 1.92 -3.94 -3.36
N GLY A 415 0.94 -3.77 -4.26
CA GLY A 415 0.32 -2.47 -4.52
C GLY A 415 -0.58 -1.98 -3.40
N LEU A 416 -1.41 -2.87 -2.83
CA LEU A 416 -2.35 -2.54 -1.75
C LEU A 416 -1.66 -2.27 -0.41
N LEU A 417 -0.44 -2.79 -0.20
CA LEU A 417 0.19 -2.76 1.12
C LEU A 417 0.37 -1.34 1.68
N MET A 418 0.80 -0.38 0.85
CA MET A 418 0.90 1.03 1.27
C MET A 418 -0.45 1.60 1.72
N PHE A 419 -1.53 1.22 1.05
CA PHE A 419 -2.89 1.62 1.43
C PHE A 419 -3.32 0.94 2.74
N ILE A 420 -3.02 -0.36 2.93
CA ILE A 420 -3.33 -1.11 4.15
C ILE A 420 -2.59 -0.52 5.36
N LEU A 421 -1.34 -0.11 5.17
CA LEU A 421 -0.50 0.44 6.24
C LEU A 421 -0.90 1.85 6.68
N ARG A 422 -1.44 2.66 5.76
CA ARG A 422 -1.83 4.04 6.02
C ARG A 422 -3.32 4.21 6.29
N GLY A 423 -4.16 3.53 5.53
CA GLY A 423 -5.62 3.69 5.59
C GLY A 423 -6.23 3.03 6.82
N SER A 424 -7.40 3.52 7.25
CA SER A 424 -8.12 2.86 8.34
C SER A 424 -8.45 1.40 7.97
N MET A 425 -8.37 0.51 8.96
CA MET A 425 -8.48 -0.94 8.77
C MET A 425 -9.81 -1.35 8.14
N MET A 426 -10.91 -0.69 8.49
CA MET A 426 -12.23 -0.97 7.89
C MET A 426 -12.22 -0.77 6.38
N SER A 427 -11.72 0.37 5.89
CA SER A 427 -11.59 0.66 4.46
C SER A 427 -10.59 -0.28 3.80
N ALA A 428 -9.43 -0.50 4.43
CA ALA A 428 -8.37 -1.35 3.90
C ALA A 428 -8.84 -2.81 3.72
N LEU A 429 -9.58 -3.37 4.68
CA LEU A 429 -10.17 -4.70 4.57
C LEU A 429 -11.25 -4.75 3.48
N ALA A 430 -12.15 -3.77 3.43
CA ALA A 430 -13.21 -3.73 2.42
C ALA A 430 -12.64 -3.73 0.99
N TYR A 431 -11.66 -2.87 0.71
CA TYR A 431 -10.97 -2.84 -0.59
C TYR A 431 -10.23 -4.14 -0.88
N THR A 432 -9.47 -4.65 0.09
CA THR A 432 -8.66 -5.85 -0.11
C THR A 432 -9.54 -7.06 -0.40
N VAL A 433 -10.62 -7.26 0.38
CA VAL A 433 -11.56 -8.37 0.18
C VAL A 433 -12.26 -8.25 -1.17
N ALA A 434 -12.76 -7.07 -1.55
CA ALA A 434 -13.44 -6.87 -2.81
C ALA A 434 -12.52 -7.14 -4.03
N ILE A 435 -11.30 -6.60 -4.02
CA ILE A 435 -10.32 -6.79 -5.09
C ILE A 435 -9.87 -8.27 -5.17
N MET A 436 -9.63 -8.92 -4.04
CA MET A 436 -9.27 -10.35 -4.03
C MET A 436 -10.43 -11.23 -4.48
N THR A 437 -11.67 -10.86 -4.18
CA THR A 437 -12.87 -11.55 -4.70
C THR A 437 -12.98 -11.38 -6.21
N ALA A 438 -12.76 -10.17 -6.75
CA ALA A 438 -12.71 -9.93 -8.18
C ALA A 438 -11.63 -10.78 -8.86
N PHE A 439 -10.43 -10.84 -8.26
CA PHE A 439 -9.36 -11.74 -8.73
C PHE A 439 -9.78 -13.21 -8.74
N TYR A 440 -10.37 -13.69 -7.64
CA TYR A 440 -10.81 -15.07 -7.53
C TYR A 440 -11.88 -15.42 -8.57
N CYS A 441 -12.83 -14.53 -8.82
CA CYS A 441 -13.87 -14.70 -9.86
C CYS A 441 -13.23 -14.82 -11.25
N VAL A 442 -12.34 -13.89 -11.62
CA VAL A 442 -11.66 -13.93 -12.92
C VAL A 442 -10.79 -15.19 -13.06
N LYS A 443 -10.03 -15.53 -12.00
CA LYS A 443 -9.24 -16.75 -11.97
C LYS A 443 -10.11 -18.00 -12.22
N LYS A 444 -11.26 -18.13 -11.53
CA LYS A 444 -12.17 -19.27 -11.69
C LYS A 444 -12.75 -19.36 -13.12
N ILE A 445 -13.08 -18.21 -13.71
CA ILE A 445 -13.58 -18.15 -15.11
C ILE A 445 -12.52 -18.65 -16.09
N VAL A 446 -11.27 -18.22 -15.89
CA VAL A 446 -10.17 -18.52 -16.81
C VAL A 446 -9.64 -19.95 -16.63
N THR A 447 -9.72 -20.53 -15.41
CA THR A 447 -9.22 -21.90 -15.13
C THR A 447 -10.25 -22.99 -15.41
N ARG A 448 -11.51 -22.66 -15.54
CA ARG A 448 -12.58 -23.56 -16.05
C ARG A 448 -12.66 -23.51 -17.56
#